data_26832897744792f02b9ca086b8c69171
#
_entry.id   26832897744792f02b9ca086b8c69171
#
_cell.length_a   1.000
_cell.length_b   1.000
_cell.length_c   1.000
_cell.angle_alpha   90.00
_cell.angle_beta   90.00
_cell.angle_gamma   90.00
#
_symmetry.space_group_name_H-M   'P 1'
#
loop_
_entity.id
_entity.type
_entity.pdbx_description
1 polymer ?
#
loop_
_entity_poly.entity_id
_entity_poly.type
_entity_poly.pdbx_seq_one_letter_code
_entity_poly.pdbx_strand_id
1 'polypeptide(L)'
;MLTKIKLIVHSVFGKLNYLYFCCPNLYFFKMKKIQMVDLQGQYEKIKDKIKPAFDHVLDTAYYINGPEVKGFQQDLEKYLDVKHVIPCANGTDALQIAMMGLGLKPGDEVITVDFTFAATVEVIALLRLTPVLIDVEKDTFNMDIDALKKAITPKTKAIVPVHLFGQCANMEEILKIAKEHNLFVIEDNAQAIGADYTFSNGTKKKSGTMGNVGTTSFFPSKNLGCYGDGGAIFTNDDDLAHTIRGIVNHGMYKRYYHDVVGVNSRLDSLQAAVLQIKLPLLDSYCDARRNAANFYNDAFAKCDKIETPVTSDFSTHVFHQYTLKLKGIDRDALHKHLLDKGIPNAIYYPVPLHKQKAYQDSRYKEEDFKVTNELCKTVISLPMHTELDQEQQQFIVDAILEFCN
;
A
#
# COMPACT_ATOMS: atom_id res chain seq x y z
N MET A 1 -4.19 9.21 59.99
CA MET A 1 -4.91 10.49 59.97
C MET A 1 -4.02 11.49 59.20
N LEU A 2 -4.21 11.57 57.88
CA LEU A 2 -3.35 12.39 57.00
C LEU A 2 -4.15 13.59 56.60
N THR A 3 -3.71 14.75 57.07
CA THR A 3 -4.32 16.08 56.83
C THR A 3 -4.01 16.52 55.39
N LYS A 4 -5.05 16.73 54.61
CA LYS A 4 -4.96 17.29 53.23
C LYS A 4 -4.56 18.79 53.33
N ILE A 5 -3.40 19.15 52.81
CA ILE A 5 -3.03 20.53 52.58
C ILE A 5 -3.40 20.90 51.15
N LYS A 6 -4.30 21.86 51.00
CA LYS A 6 -4.76 22.43 49.72
C LYS A 6 -3.98 23.73 49.50
N LEU A 7 -3.06 23.71 48.55
CA LEU A 7 -2.38 24.93 48.13
C LEU A 7 -3.08 25.49 46.88
N ILE A 8 -3.62 26.70 46.98
CA ILE A 8 -4.18 27.42 45.84
C ILE A 8 -3.12 28.41 45.38
N VAL A 9 -2.61 28.22 44.17
CA VAL A 9 -1.71 29.20 43.53
C VAL A 9 -2.51 29.95 42.47
N HIS A 10 -2.75 31.22 42.66
CA HIS A 10 -3.30 32.09 41.62
C HIS A 10 -2.19 32.54 40.68
N SER A 11 -2.26 32.18 39.43
CA SER A 11 -1.40 32.72 38.38
C SER A 11 -2.07 33.93 37.72
N VAL A 12 -1.27 34.94 37.37
CA VAL A 12 -1.68 36.24 36.79
C VAL A 12 -2.36 36.08 35.40
N PHE A 13 -2.51 34.87 34.87
CA PHE A 13 -3.08 34.58 33.54
C PHE A 13 -4.35 33.71 33.55
N GLY A 14 -5.13 33.74 34.62
CA GLY A 14 -6.52 33.28 34.57
C GLY A 14 -6.79 31.80 34.25
N LYS A 15 -5.84 30.87 34.37
CA LYS A 15 -6.06 29.43 34.29
C LYS A 15 -5.74 28.75 35.60
N LEU A 16 -6.75 28.14 36.23
CA LEU A 16 -6.59 27.32 37.43
C LEU A 16 -5.95 25.98 37.04
N ASN A 17 -4.68 25.82 37.39
CA ASN A 17 -4.04 24.50 37.37
C ASN A 17 -4.09 23.89 38.76
N TYR A 18 -4.83 22.81 38.96
CA TYR A 18 -4.80 22.05 40.20
C TYR A 18 -3.61 21.10 40.19
N LEU A 19 -2.59 21.37 41.01
CA LEU A 19 -1.51 20.42 41.31
C LEU A 19 -1.90 19.60 42.53
N TYR A 20 -2.15 18.29 42.34
CA TYR A 20 -2.24 17.34 43.46
C TYR A 20 -0.87 16.75 43.74
N PHE A 21 -0.27 17.16 44.87
CA PHE A 21 0.88 16.45 45.43
C PHE A 21 0.35 15.39 46.40
N CYS A 22 0.23 14.14 45.98
CA CYS A 22 0.18 12.96 46.87
C CYS A 22 0.48 11.71 46.08
N CYS A 23 1.63 11.18 46.24
CA CYS A 23 2.25 9.89 46.00
C CYS A 23 3.50 9.97 45.11
N PRO A 24 4.65 9.46 45.61
CA PRO A 24 5.91 9.45 44.84
C PRO A 24 5.92 8.43 43.67
N ASN A 25 4.78 7.84 43.31
CA ASN A 25 4.66 6.85 42.24
C ASN A 25 3.46 7.10 41.29
N LEU A 26 3.10 8.38 41.02
CA LEU A 26 2.26 8.63 39.86
C LEU A 26 3.16 8.58 38.61
N TYR A 27 3.29 7.39 38.03
CA TYR A 27 3.67 7.25 36.63
C TYR A 27 2.56 7.95 35.82
N PHE A 28 2.80 9.20 35.38
CA PHE A 28 2.05 9.75 34.25
C PHE A 28 2.39 8.85 33.07
N PHE A 29 1.51 7.91 32.75
CA PHE A 29 1.55 7.23 31.45
C PHE A 29 1.36 8.32 30.40
N LYS A 30 2.47 8.84 29.88
CA LYS A 30 2.43 9.74 28.74
C LYS A 30 2.12 8.86 27.54
N MET A 31 0.93 9.03 26.93
CA MET A 31 0.57 8.37 25.69
C MET A 31 1.76 8.39 24.72
N LYS A 32 2.09 7.29 24.11
CA LYS A 32 3.16 7.24 23.12
C LYS A 32 2.87 8.19 21.98
N LYS A 33 3.91 8.76 21.38
CA LYS A 33 3.77 9.62 20.19
C LYS A 33 3.06 8.84 19.09
N ILE A 34 1.99 9.39 18.56
CA ILE A 34 1.27 8.82 17.42
C ILE A 34 2.12 8.98 16.16
N GLN A 35 2.21 7.93 15.36
CA GLN A 35 2.91 7.90 14.07
C GLN A 35 1.96 7.40 12.98
N MET A 36 2.16 7.81 11.71
CA MET A 36 1.40 7.23 10.60
C MET A 36 1.66 5.73 10.48
N VAL A 37 2.93 5.31 10.62
CA VAL A 37 3.37 3.92 10.69
C VAL A 37 4.52 3.83 11.71
N ASP A 38 4.35 3.06 12.77
CA ASP A 38 5.37 2.88 13.82
C ASP A 38 6.35 1.75 13.45
N LEU A 39 7.30 2.07 12.57
CA LEU A 39 8.35 1.15 12.17
C LEU A 39 9.34 0.86 13.30
N GLN A 40 9.56 1.81 14.21
CA GLN A 40 10.46 1.63 15.33
C GLN A 40 9.88 0.63 16.34
N GLY A 41 8.60 0.77 16.70
CA GLY A 41 7.91 -0.17 17.57
C GLY A 41 7.87 -1.59 16.98
N GLN A 42 7.66 -1.70 15.65
CA GLN A 42 7.72 -2.98 14.97
C GLN A 42 9.13 -3.59 15.03
N TYR A 43 10.19 -2.79 14.80
CA TYR A 43 11.58 -3.25 14.89
C TYR A 43 11.93 -3.76 16.30
N GLU A 44 11.53 -3.04 17.36
CA GLU A 44 11.82 -3.44 18.73
C GLU A 44 11.32 -4.86 19.08
N LYS A 45 10.21 -5.30 18.47
CA LYS A 45 9.64 -6.63 18.66
C LYS A 45 10.42 -7.76 17.97
N ILE A 46 11.20 -7.44 16.94
CA ILE A 46 11.91 -8.43 16.12
C ILE A 46 13.43 -8.21 16.06
N LYS A 47 13.95 -7.22 16.75
CA LYS A 47 15.38 -6.84 16.68
C LYS A 47 16.34 -7.98 17.02
N ASP A 48 15.94 -8.85 17.92
CA ASP A 48 16.78 -10.00 18.34
C ASP A 48 16.93 -11.04 17.21
N LYS A 49 16.04 -11.03 16.20
CA LYS A 49 16.16 -11.83 14.98
C LYS A 49 16.89 -11.06 13.86
N ILE A 50 16.63 -9.76 13.75
CA ILE A 50 17.19 -8.91 12.69
C ILE A 50 18.71 -8.76 12.82
N LYS A 51 19.23 -8.49 14.03
CA LYS A 51 20.66 -8.27 14.24
C LYS A 51 21.51 -9.46 13.80
N PRO A 52 21.26 -10.69 14.27
CA PRO A 52 22.04 -11.85 13.84
C PRO A 52 21.92 -12.13 12.34
N ALA A 53 20.75 -11.87 11.72
CA ALA A 53 20.58 -12.04 10.28
C ALA A 53 21.41 -11.04 9.47
N PHE A 54 21.53 -9.80 9.94
CA PHE A 54 22.42 -8.81 9.34
C PHE A 54 23.90 -9.18 9.51
N ASP A 55 24.29 -9.57 10.73
CA ASP A 55 25.66 -10.01 11.01
C ASP A 55 26.04 -11.16 10.07
N HIS A 56 25.16 -12.13 9.85
CA HIS A 56 25.40 -13.23 8.91
C HIS A 56 25.66 -12.77 7.47
N VAL A 57 24.85 -11.82 6.95
CA VAL A 57 25.06 -11.26 5.60
C VAL A 57 26.38 -10.50 5.52
N LEU A 58 26.76 -9.75 6.57
CA LEU A 58 28.01 -9.00 6.64
C LEU A 58 29.21 -9.95 6.69
N ASP A 59 29.16 -10.99 7.52
CA ASP A 59 30.25 -11.97 7.69
C ASP A 59 30.51 -12.79 6.43
N THR A 60 29.42 -13.12 5.69
CA THR A 60 29.53 -13.91 4.45
C THR A 60 29.80 -13.07 3.21
N ALA A 61 29.56 -11.75 3.27
CA ALA A 61 29.68 -10.79 2.16
C ALA A 61 28.86 -11.15 0.89
N TYR A 62 27.83 -11.99 1.01
CA TYR A 62 26.88 -12.28 -0.08
C TYR A 62 25.79 -11.21 -0.16
N TYR A 63 26.17 -9.97 -0.49
CA TYR A 63 25.25 -8.83 -0.50
C TYR A 63 24.22 -8.89 -1.62
N ILE A 64 24.51 -9.55 -2.74
CA ILE A 64 23.66 -9.64 -3.93
C ILE A 64 23.39 -11.11 -4.28
N ASN A 65 22.11 -11.45 -4.47
CA ASN A 65 21.67 -12.82 -4.81
C ASN A 65 22.16 -13.89 -3.82
N GLY A 66 22.33 -13.51 -2.54
CA GLY A 66 22.72 -14.41 -1.46
C GLY A 66 21.65 -15.45 -1.12
N PRO A 67 21.95 -16.35 -0.17
CA PRO A 67 21.01 -17.37 0.28
C PRO A 67 19.71 -16.77 0.84
N GLU A 68 19.76 -15.58 1.46
CA GLU A 68 18.59 -14.88 2.01
C GLU A 68 17.60 -14.51 0.90
N VAL A 69 18.09 -14.07 -0.27
CA VAL A 69 17.21 -13.74 -1.41
C VAL A 69 16.51 -14.98 -1.92
N LYS A 70 17.25 -16.10 -2.04
CA LYS A 70 16.68 -17.38 -2.50
C LYS A 70 15.67 -17.94 -1.49
N GLY A 71 16.01 -17.89 -0.20
CA GLY A 71 15.12 -18.33 0.87
C GLY A 71 13.84 -17.52 0.89
N PHE A 72 13.94 -16.19 0.89
CA PHE A 72 12.79 -15.31 0.83
C PHE A 72 11.91 -15.55 -0.41
N GLN A 73 12.53 -15.73 -1.58
CA GLN A 73 11.81 -16.07 -2.80
C GLN A 73 10.97 -17.33 -2.62
N GLN A 74 11.55 -18.42 -2.12
CA GLN A 74 10.87 -19.70 -1.90
C GLN A 74 9.75 -19.59 -0.86
N ASP A 75 9.99 -18.88 0.22
CA ASP A 75 9.00 -18.65 1.27
C ASP A 75 7.81 -17.85 0.74
N LEU A 76 8.07 -16.85 -0.10
CA LEU A 76 7.02 -16.02 -0.70
C LEU A 76 6.25 -16.77 -1.81
N GLU A 77 6.91 -17.60 -2.62
CA GLU A 77 6.26 -18.53 -3.58
C GLU A 77 5.25 -19.42 -2.84
N LYS A 78 5.66 -19.99 -1.73
CA LYS A 78 4.79 -20.83 -0.89
C LYS A 78 3.64 -20.05 -0.28
N TYR A 79 3.91 -18.85 0.26
CA TYR A 79 2.87 -18.01 0.90
C TYR A 79 1.80 -17.56 -0.09
N LEU A 80 2.19 -17.20 -1.30
CA LEU A 80 1.30 -16.70 -2.36
C LEU A 80 0.63 -17.84 -3.16
N ASP A 81 1.07 -19.09 -3.01
CA ASP A 81 0.67 -20.23 -3.87
C ASP A 81 0.88 -19.90 -5.36
N VAL A 82 2.09 -19.45 -5.70
CA VAL A 82 2.49 -19.07 -7.05
C VAL A 82 3.78 -19.79 -7.44
N LYS A 83 3.93 -20.16 -8.73
CA LYS A 83 5.10 -20.92 -9.18
C LYS A 83 6.41 -20.12 -9.10
N HIS A 84 6.36 -18.83 -9.43
CA HIS A 84 7.55 -18.00 -9.56
C HIS A 84 7.37 -16.68 -8.86
N VAL A 85 8.33 -16.37 -8.00
CA VAL A 85 8.59 -15.03 -7.47
C VAL A 85 9.95 -14.58 -7.99
N ILE A 86 10.04 -13.37 -8.50
CA ILE A 86 11.29 -12.75 -8.95
C ILE A 86 11.50 -11.48 -8.12
N PRO A 87 12.35 -11.53 -7.08
CA PRO A 87 12.68 -10.35 -6.29
C PRO A 87 13.40 -9.29 -7.12
N CYS A 88 13.07 -8.02 -6.90
CA CYS A 88 13.65 -6.87 -7.61
C CYS A 88 13.87 -5.68 -6.67
N ALA A 89 14.41 -4.58 -7.20
CA ALA A 89 14.87 -3.46 -6.39
C ALA A 89 13.73 -2.67 -5.70
N ASN A 90 12.56 -2.56 -6.32
CA ASN A 90 11.41 -1.82 -5.79
C ASN A 90 10.13 -2.15 -6.57
N GLY A 91 8.99 -1.62 -6.10
CA GLY A 91 7.69 -1.86 -6.75
C GLY A 91 7.53 -1.16 -8.11
N THR A 92 8.16 -0.01 -8.32
CA THR A 92 8.14 0.71 -9.61
C THR A 92 8.86 -0.10 -10.68
N ASP A 93 10.05 -0.61 -10.35
CA ASP A 93 10.80 -1.52 -11.22
C ASP A 93 10.00 -2.79 -11.51
N ALA A 94 9.29 -3.32 -10.52
CA ALA A 94 8.46 -4.52 -10.70
C ALA A 94 7.41 -4.31 -11.80
N LEU A 95 6.70 -3.19 -11.79
CA LEU A 95 5.72 -2.82 -12.82
C LEU A 95 6.39 -2.63 -14.19
N GLN A 96 7.51 -1.90 -14.24
CA GLN A 96 8.28 -1.68 -15.47
C GLN A 96 8.72 -3.01 -16.09
N ILE A 97 9.33 -3.88 -15.29
CA ILE A 97 9.86 -5.17 -15.72
C ILE A 97 8.74 -6.12 -16.15
N ALA A 98 7.59 -6.10 -15.48
CA ALA A 98 6.42 -6.86 -15.89
C ALA A 98 5.95 -6.48 -17.31
N MET A 99 5.87 -5.18 -17.61
CA MET A 99 5.49 -4.69 -18.95
C MET A 99 6.56 -5.05 -20.00
N MET A 100 7.84 -4.94 -19.67
CA MET A 100 8.95 -5.38 -20.55
C MET A 100 8.89 -6.88 -20.80
N GLY A 101 8.64 -7.67 -19.77
CA GLY A 101 8.54 -9.15 -19.86
C GLY A 101 7.38 -9.62 -20.73
N LEU A 102 6.25 -8.93 -20.69
CA LEU A 102 5.09 -9.17 -21.55
C LEU A 102 5.31 -8.69 -23.00
N GLY A 103 6.44 -8.04 -23.30
CA GLY A 103 6.80 -7.61 -24.64
C GLY A 103 5.96 -6.44 -25.16
N LEU A 104 5.40 -5.61 -24.26
CA LEU A 104 4.68 -4.39 -24.64
C LEU A 104 5.61 -3.42 -25.38
N LYS A 105 5.09 -2.72 -26.39
CA LYS A 105 5.87 -1.90 -27.31
C LYS A 105 5.39 -0.44 -27.31
N PRO A 106 6.28 0.50 -27.60
CA PRO A 106 5.89 1.91 -27.75
C PRO A 106 4.62 2.08 -28.60
N GLY A 107 3.65 2.80 -28.04
CA GLY A 107 2.35 3.04 -28.66
C GLY A 107 1.24 2.05 -28.29
N ASP A 108 1.55 0.92 -27.68
CA ASP A 108 0.54 0.04 -27.08
C ASP A 108 -0.19 0.78 -25.94
N GLU A 109 -1.51 0.67 -25.91
CA GLU A 109 -2.33 1.27 -24.86
C GLU A 109 -2.40 0.35 -23.63
N VAL A 110 -2.19 0.94 -22.46
CA VAL A 110 -2.29 0.29 -21.17
C VAL A 110 -3.30 1.03 -20.31
N ILE A 111 -4.40 0.36 -19.96
CA ILE A 111 -5.47 0.93 -19.15
C ILE A 111 -5.12 0.80 -17.66
N THR A 112 -5.23 1.90 -16.92
CA THR A 112 -5.12 1.91 -15.45
C THR A 112 -5.99 3.01 -14.86
N VAL A 113 -6.04 3.08 -13.53
CA VAL A 113 -6.88 4.04 -12.81
C VAL A 113 -6.20 5.40 -12.63
N ASP A 114 -6.99 6.45 -12.58
CA ASP A 114 -6.52 7.82 -12.35
C ASP A 114 -6.28 8.13 -10.87
N PHE A 115 -6.92 7.39 -9.96
CA PHE A 115 -6.76 7.53 -8.51
C PHE A 115 -5.83 6.44 -7.97
N THR A 116 -4.51 6.66 -8.11
CA THR A 116 -3.47 5.74 -7.61
C THR A 116 -2.16 6.49 -7.38
N PHE A 117 -1.14 5.76 -6.88
CA PHE A 117 0.22 6.28 -6.81
C PHE A 117 0.82 6.41 -8.22
N ALA A 118 1.67 7.42 -8.40
CA ALA A 118 2.22 7.78 -9.70
C ALA A 118 2.97 6.65 -10.43
N ALA A 119 3.61 5.74 -9.69
CA ALA A 119 4.41 4.66 -10.26
C ALA A 119 3.67 3.83 -11.32
N THR A 120 2.37 3.58 -11.12
CA THR A 120 1.55 2.79 -12.07
C THR A 120 1.50 3.44 -13.45
N VAL A 121 1.40 4.77 -13.52
CA VAL A 121 1.36 5.53 -14.79
C VAL A 121 2.76 5.90 -15.27
N GLU A 122 3.66 6.18 -14.35
CA GLU A 122 5.04 6.57 -14.62
C GLU A 122 5.76 5.55 -15.50
N VAL A 123 5.66 4.26 -15.19
CA VAL A 123 6.34 3.21 -15.96
C VAL A 123 5.73 3.02 -17.34
N ILE A 124 4.42 3.24 -17.51
CA ILE A 124 3.75 3.21 -18.81
C ILE A 124 4.35 4.32 -19.70
N ALA A 125 4.45 5.53 -19.17
CA ALA A 125 5.03 6.67 -19.87
C ALA A 125 6.54 6.49 -20.14
N LEU A 126 7.29 5.98 -19.15
CA LEU A 126 8.73 5.71 -19.25
C LEU A 126 9.06 4.73 -20.39
N LEU A 127 8.24 3.69 -20.55
CA LEU A 127 8.38 2.70 -21.63
C LEU A 127 7.80 3.19 -22.98
N ARG A 128 7.36 4.45 -23.05
CA ARG A 128 6.70 5.04 -24.24
C ARG A 128 5.44 4.28 -24.67
N LEU A 129 4.81 3.59 -23.74
CA LEU A 129 3.47 3.06 -23.90
C LEU A 129 2.47 4.21 -23.77
N THR A 130 1.25 3.98 -24.16
CA THR A 130 0.19 4.99 -24.08
C THR A 130 -0.67 4.73 -22.84
N PRO A 131 -0.57 5.54 -21.77
CA PRO A 131 -1.45 5.37 -20.64
C PRO A 131 -2.89 5.75 -21.03
N VAL A 132 -3.84 4.92 -20.63
CA VAL A 132 -5.27 5.19 -20.76
C VAL A 132 -5.83 5.18 -19.34
N LEU A 133 -6.04 6.39 -18.81
CA LEU A 133 -6.55 6.58 -17.46
C LEU A 133 -8.07 6.47 -17.45
N ILE A 134 -8.62 5.79 -16.44
CA ILE A 134 -10.06 5.66 -16.21
C ILE A 134 -10.41 6.03 -14.78
N ASP A 135 -11.67 6.33 -14.53
CA ASP A 135 -12.18 6.64 -13.20
C ASP A 135 -12.26 5.39 -12.30
N VAL A 136 -12.51 5.60 -11.04
CA VAL A 136 -12.59 4.57 -10.01
C VAL A 136 -14.00 4.50 -9.40
N GLU A 137 -14.31 3.39 -8.74
CA GLU A 137 -15.49 3.27 -7.90
C GLU A 137 -15.34 4.11 -6.63
N LYS A 138 -16.39 4.82 -6.26
CA LYS A 138 -16.39 5.74 -5.11
C LYS A 138 -16.11 5.04 -3.77
N ASP A 139 -16.62 3.83 -3.61
CA ASP A 139 -16.60 3.15 -2.31
C ASP A 139 -15.36 2.32 -2.08
N THR A 140 -14.83 1.70 -3.13
CA THR A 140 -13.69 0.80 -3.07
C THR A 140 -12.37 1.47 -3.49
N PHE A 141 -12.43 2.62 -4.17
CA PHE A 141 -11.30 3.31 -4.82
C PHE A 141 -10.63 2.49 -5.92
N ASN A 142 -11.19 1.35 -6.28
CA ASN A 142 -10.66 0.44 -7.28
C ASN A 142 -11.24 0.75 -8.67
N MET A 143 -10.72 0.09 -9.68
CA MET A 143 -11.08 0.27 -11.10
C MET A 143 -12.58 0.12 -11.34
N ASP A 144 -13.21 1.14 -11.96
CA ASP A 144 -14.58 1.08 -12.41
C ASP A 144 -14.69 0.18 -13.65
N ILE A 145 -15.52 -0.86 -13.54
CA ILE A 145 -15.66 -1.88 -14.58
C ILE A 145 -16.34 -1.34 -15.84
N ASP A 146 -17.29 -0.42 -15.70
CA ASP A 146 -17.97 0.18 -16.87
C ASP A 146 -17.08 1.19 -17.56
N ALA A 147 -16.24 1.92 -16.82
CA ALA A 147 -15.19 2.77 -17.40
C ALA A 147 -14.14 1.93 -18.13
N LEU A 148 -13.73 0.78 -17.56
CA LEU A 148 -12.81 -0.16 -18.21
C LEU A 148 -13.35 -0.62 -19.55
N LYS A 149 -14.60 -1.10 -19.63
CA LYS A 149 -15.23 -1.57 -20.88
C LYS A 149 -15.24 -0.50 -21.97
N LYS A 150 -15.50 0.76 -21.59
CA LYS A 150 -15.56 1.89 -22.54
C LYS A 150 -14.18 2.32 -23.05
N ALA A 151 -13.12 2.08 -22.25
CA ALA A 151 -11.76 2.52 -22.57
C ALA A 151 -11.02 1.59 -23.53
N ILE A 152 -11.51 0.37 -23.78
CA ILE A 152 -10.85 -0.61 -24.63
C ILE A 152 -10.90 -0.21 -26.09
N THR A 153 -9.75 -0.21 -26.75
CA THR A 153 -9.57 0.06 -28.20
C THR A 153 -8.80 -1.08 -28.85
N PRO A 154 -8.70 -1.15 -30.19
CA PRO A 154 -7.84 -2.12 -30.86
C PRO A 154 -6.35 -2.01 -30.52
N LYS A 155 -5.91 -0.89 -29.94
CA LYS A 155 -4.53 -0.66 -29.49
C LYS A 155 -4.28 -1.10 -28.05
N THR A 156 -5.32 -1.35 -27.28
CA THR A 156 -5.19 -1.82 -25.90
C THR A 156 -4.51 -3.18 -25.87
N LYS A 157 -3.49 -3.31 -25.03
CA LYS A 157 -2.71 -4.54 -24.84
C LYS A 157 -2.71 -5.05 -23.42
N ALA A 158 -2.86 -4.16 -22.43
CA ALA A 158 -2.84 -4.55 -21.03
C ALA A 158 -3.80 -3.71 -20.19
N ILE A 159 -4.21 -4.31 -19.06
CA ILE A 159 -4.95 -3.67 -17.99
C ILE A 159 -4.08 -3.77 -16.73
N VAL A 160 -3.94 -2.67 -16.00
CA VAL A 160 -3.23 -2.62 -14.72
C VAL A 160 -4.24 -2.24 -13.63
N PRO A 161 -4.97 -3.21 -13.04
CA PRO A 161 -5.74 -2.95 -11.84
C PRO A 161 -4.80 -2.69 -10.67
N VAL A 162 -5.14 -1.71 -9.85
CA VAL A 162 -4.42 -1.41 -8.60
C VAL A 162 -5.28 -1.91 -7.44
N HIS A 163 -4.71 -2.72 -6.56
CA HIS A 163 -5.35 -3.17 -5.33
C HIS A 163 -5.18 -2.10 -4.24
N LEU A 164 -5.89 -0.98 -4.42
CA LEU A 164 -5.63 0.25 -3.67
C LEU A 164 -5.99 0.10 -2.20
N PHE A 165 -5.16 0.69 -1.35
CA PHE A 165 -5.27 0.74 0.11
C PHE A 165 -5.33 -0.62 0.82
N GLY A 166 -5.31 -1.73 0.09
CA GLY A 166 -5.19 -3.07 0.69
C GLY A 166 -6.35 -4.01 0.45
N GLN A 167 -7.21 -3.75 -0.56
CA GLN A 167 -8.20 -4.73 -1.04
C GLN A 167 -8.12 -4.91 -2.55
N CYS A 168 -8.49 -6.10 -3.03
CA CYS A 168 -8.45 -6.41 -4.45
C CYS A 168 -9.48 -5.61 -5.25
N ALA A 169 -9.10 -5.20 -6.46
CA ALA A 169 -10.06 -4.80 -7.49
C ALA A 169 -10.97 -5.98 -7.87
N ASN A 170 -12.06 -5.73 -8.59
CA ASN A 170 -12.98 -6.79 -9.04
C ASN A 170 -12.32 -7.66 -10.12
N MET A 171 -11.45 -8.55 -9.68
CA MET A 171 -10.60 -9.36 -10.56
C MET A 171 -11.40 -10.31 -11.43
N GLU A 172 -12.53 -10.85 -10.96
CA GLU A 172 -13.36 -11.78 -11.75
C GLU A 172 -13.87 -11.11 -13.04
N GLU A 173 -14.41 -9.88 -12.93
CA GLU A 173 -14.88 -9.13 -14.08
C GLU A 173 -13.70 -8.63 -14.96
N ILE A 174 -12.60 -8.16 -14.34
CA ILE A 174 -11.41 -7.73 -15.08
C ILE A 174 -10.83 -8.87 -15.91
N LEU A 175 -10.67 -10.05 -15.33
CA LEU A 175 -10.12 -11.22 -16.03
C LEU A 175 -11.04 -11.70 -17.15
N LYS A 176 -12.36 -11.64 -16.96
CA LYS A 176 -13.34 -11.94 -18.00
C LYS A 176 -13.21 -10.98 -19.18
N ILE A 177 -13.18 -9.68 -18.94
CA ILE A 177 -12.99 -8.65 -19.97
C ILE A 177 -11.64 -8.84 -20.69
N ALA A 178 -10.57 -9.05 -19.93
CA ALA A 178 -9.24 -9.27 -20.48
C ALA A 178 -9.21 -10.48 -21.42
N LYS A 179 -9.87 -11.57 -21.06
CA LYS A 179 -10.00 -12.78 -21.89
C LYS A 179 -10.80 -12.53 -23.18
N GLU A 180 -11.92 -11.80 -23.08
CA GLU A 180 -12.77 -11.45 -24.23
C GLU A 180 -12.02 -10.59 -25.26
N HIS A 181 -11.10 -9.74 -24.83
CA HIS A 181 -10.34 -8.82 -25.66
C HIS A 181 -8.87 -9.24 -25.91
N ASN A 182 -8.45 -10.41 -25.39
CA ASN A 182 -7.06 -10.91 -25.48
C ASN A 182 -6.04 -9.90 -24.93
N LEU A 183 -6.30 -9.37 -23.71
CA LEU A 183 -5.46 -8.39 -23.02
C LEU A 183 -4.68 -9.05 -21.88
N PHE A 184 -3.47 -8.55 -21.64
CA PHE A 184 -2.72 -8.91 -20.44
C PHE A 184 -3.28 -8.21 -19.21
N VAL A 185 -3.19 -8.87 -18.05
CA VAL A 185 -3.53 -8.29 -16.74
C VAL A 185 -2.28 -8.27 -15.86
N ILE A 186 -1.88 -7.07 -15.44
CA ILE A 186 -0.75 -6.82 -14.55
C ILE A 186 -1.31 -6.30 -13.23
N GLU A 187 -1.30 -7.11 -12.18
CA GLU A 187 -1.82 -6.67 -10.87
C GLU A 187 -0.80 -5.77 -10.16
N ASP A 188 -1.13 -4.50 -9.93
CA ASP A 188 -0.39 -3.64 -9.00
C ASP A 188 -0.82 -3.96 -7.57
N ASN A 189 -0.09 -4.86 -6.94
CA ASN A 189 -0.33 -5.33 -5.59
C ASN A 189 0.56 -4.63 -4.54
N ALA A 190 1.11 -3.46 -4.86
CA ALA A 190 2.02 -2.74 -3.97
C ALA A 190 1.41 -2.37 -2.61
N GLN A 191 0.09 -2.41 -2.45
CA GLN A 191 -0.61 -2.05 -1.22
C GLN A 191 -1.46 -3.19 -0.63
N ALA A 192 -1.53 -4.37 -1.26
CA ALA A 192 -2.50 -5.39 -0.85
C ALA A 192 -1.90 -6.77 -0.59
N ILE A 193 -0.57 -6.91 -0.48
CA ILE A 193 0.04 -8.20 -0.11
C ILE A 193 -0.55 -8.71 1.21
N GLY A 194 -1.00 -9.96 1.22
CA GLY A 194 -1.72 -10.59 2.34
C GLY A 194 -3.25 -10.56 2.19
N ALA A 195 -3.80 -9.82 1.21
CA ALA A 195 -5.23 -9.89 0.92
C ALA A 195 -5.58 -11.17 0.15
N ASP A 196 -6.81 -11.64 0.36
CA ASP A 196 -7.39 -12.77 -0.37
C ASP A 196 -8.54 -12.28 -1.24
N TYR A 197 -8.64 -12.82 -2.44
CA TYR A 197 -9.78 -12.67 -3.34
C TYR A 197 -10.60 -13.98 -3.37
N THR A 198 -11.92 -13.87 -3.28
CA THR A 198 -12.83 -15.02 -3.38
C THR A 198 -13.67 -14.87 -4.63
N PHE A 199 -13.48 -15.77 -5.60
CA PHE A 199 -14.27 -15.81 -6.82
C PHE A 199 -15.71 -16.29 -6.55
N SER A 200 -16.63 -15.99 -7.46
CA SER A 200 -18.05 -16.39 -7.34
C SER A 200 -18.26 -17.90 -7.20
N ASN A 201 -17.33 -18.72 -7.72
CA ASN A 201 -17.33 -20.18 -7.56
C ASN A 201 -16.73 -20.67 -6.23
N GLY A 202 -16.36 -19.76 -5.30
CA GLY A 202 -15.76 -20.07 -4.02
C GLY A 202 -14.24 -20.28 -4.02
N THR A 203 -13.59 -20.25 -5.18
CA THR A 203 -12.11 -20.35 -5.25
C THR A 203 -11.47 -19.14 -4.62
N LYS A 204 -10.43 -19.35 -3.81
CA LYS A 204 -9.65 -18.27 -3.20
C LYS A 204 -8.27 -18.16 -3.83
N LYS A 205 -7.81 -16.93 -4.01
CA LYS A 205 -6.47 -16.59 -4.49
C LYS A 205 -5.89 -15.43 -3.69
N LYS A 206 -4.57 -15.43 -3.52
CA LYS A 206 -3.87 -14.26 -2.97
C LYS A 206 -3.88 -13.11 -3.98
N SER A 207 -3.99 -11.89 -3.49
CA SER A 207 -3.82 -10.67 -4.31
C SER A 207 -2.47 -10.69 -5.03
N GLY A 208 -2.46 -10.28 -6.30
CA GLY A 208 -1.27 -10.29 -7.15
C GLY A 208 -1.00 -11.64 -7.85
N THR A 209 -1.86 -12.67 -7.70
CA THR A 209 -1.62 -14.00 -8.28
C THR A 209 -2.70 -14.46 -9.27
N MET A 210 -3.57 -13.54 -9.69
CA MET A 210 -4.74 -13.85 -10.53
C MET A 210 -4.55 -13.48 -11.99
N GLY A 211 -3.79 -12.41 -12.28
CA GLY A 211 -3.45 -11.95 -13.63
C GLY A 211 -2.32 -12.75 -14.28
N ASN A 212 -1.85 -12.27 -15.42
CA ASN A 212 -0.67 -12.84 -16.08
C ASN A 212 0.59 -12.64 -15.24
N VAL A 213 0.67 -11.49 -14.54
CA VAL A 213 1.77 -11.12 -13.68
C VAL A 213 1.25 -10.20 -12.56
N GLY A 214 1.74 -10.40 -11.36
CA GLY A 214 1.54 -9.49 -10.24
C GLY A 214 2.84 -8.84 -9.80
N THR A 215 2.73 -7.67 -9.20
CA THR A 215 3.87 -6.89 -8.72
C THR A 215 3.62 -6.43 -7.29
N THR A 216 4.65 -6.31 -6.49
CA THR A 216 4.51 -5.75 -5.15
C THR A 216 5.70 -4.89 -4.75
N SER A 217 5.52 -4.08 -3.72
CA SER A 217 6.53 -3.22 -3.12
C SER A 217 6.78 -3.65 -1.68
N PHE A 218 8.05 -3.66 -1.29
CA PHE A 218 8.50 -3.87 0.08
C PHE A 218 9.04 -2.58 0.71
N PHE A 219 8.62 -1.40 0.20
CA PHE A 219 8.94 -0.12 0.84
C PHE A 219 8.61 -0.19 2.34
N PRO A 220 9.39 0.42 3.24
CA PRO A 220 9.32 0.18 4.69
C PRO A 220 7.94 0.28 5.32
N SER A 221 7.07 1.19 4.83
CA SER A 221 5.72 1.36 5.36
C SER A 221 4.69 0.36 4.84
N LYS A 222 5.06 -0.50 3.88
CA LYS A 222 4.15 -1.53 3.34
C LYS A 222 3.84 -2.61 4.38
N ASN A 223 2.75 -3.33 4.20
CA ASN A 223 2.33 -4.39 5.11
C ASN A 223 3.43 -5.44 5.31
N LEU A 224 4.15 -5.77 4.25
CA LEU A 224 5.42 -6.50 4.28
C LEU A 224 6.51 -5.54 3.79
N GLY A 225 7.13 -4.79 4.70
CA GLY A 225 8.16 -3.79 4.40
C GLY A 225 9.54 -4.23 4.84
N CYS A 226 10.55 -4.05 3.99
CA CYS A 226 11.97 -4.19 4.35
C CYS A 226 12.51 -2.89 4.99
N TYR A 227 13.82 -2.77 5.16
CA TYR A 227 14.48 -1.60 5.76
C TYR A 227 15.24 -0.77 4.71
N GLY A 228 14.64 -0.64 3.55
CA GLY A 228 15.09 0.09 2.39
C GLY A 228 14.11 -0.13 1.24
N ASP A 229 14.57 -0.06 0.01
CA ASP A 229 13.76 -0.41 -1.15
C ASP A 229 13.74 -1.92 -1.38
N GLY A 230 12.64 -2.41 -1.93
CA GLY A 230 12.43 -3.79 -2.31
C GLY A 230 11.14 -3.95 -3.08
N GLY A 231 11.08 -4.99 -3.89
CA GLY A 231 9.90 -5.39 -4.65
C GLY A 231 9.99 -6.84 -5.12
N ALA A 232 8.91 -7.32 -5.70
CA ALA A 232 8.88 -8.61 -6.36
C ALA A 232 7.83 -8.67 -7.46
N ILE A 233 8.02 -9.61 -8.38
CA ILE A 233 7.14 -9.92 -9.50
C ILE A 233 6.71 -11.37 -9.37
N PHE A 234 5.43 -11.66 -9.61
CA PHE A 234 4.83 -12.98 -9.46
C PHE A 234 4.26 -13.45 -10.78
N THR A 235 4.44 -14.72 -11.13
CA THR A 235 3.77 -15.32 -12.28
C THR A 235 3.69 -16.85 -12.16
N ASN A 236 2.71 -17.45 -12.83
CA ASN A 236 2.60 -18.89 -12.98
C ASN A 236 3.08 -19.37 -14.37
N ASP A 237 3.51 -18.45 -15.22
CA ASP A 237 4.01 -18.71 -16.57
C ASP A 237 5.53 -18.89 -16.52
N ASP A 238 5.99 -20.08 -16.91
CA ASP A 238 7.40 -20.49 -16.85
C ASP A 238 8.27 -19.67 -17.83
N ASP A 239 7.77 -19.38 -19.03
CA ASP A 239 8.48 -18.61 -20.06
C ASP A 239 8.57 -17.13 -19.70
N LEU A 240 7.47 -16.57 -19.17
CA LEU A 240 7.46 -15.21 -18.66
C LEU A 240 8.41 -15.04 -17.48
N ALA A 241 8.42 -15.98 -16.54
CA ALA A 241 9.35 -15.99 -15.41
C ALA A 241 10.82 -16.04 -15.87
N HIS A 242 11.12 -16.88 -16.88
CA HIS A 242 12.45 -16.94 -17.47
C HIS A 242 12.84 -15.58 -18.07
N THR A 243 11.97 -14.98 -18.87
CA THR A 243 12.18 -13.66 -19.48
C THR A 243 12.43 -12.57 -18.43
N ILE A 244 11.58 -12.51 -17.40
CA ILE A 244 11.70 -11.52 -16.30
C ILE A 244 13.01 -11.70 -15.54
N ARG A 245 13.45 -12.96 -15.26
CA ARG A 245 14.76 -13.23 -14.61
C ARG A 245 15.94 -12.72 -15.42
N GLY A 246 15.87 -12.75 -16.74
CA GLY A 246 16.86 -12.10 -17.60
C GLY A 246 16.80 -10.57 -17.48
N ILE A 247 15.62 -9.98 -17.59
CA ILE A 247 15.42 -8.52 -17.57
C ILE A 247 15.95 -7.89 -16.28
N VAL A 248 15.65 -8.43 -15.09
CA VAL A 248 16.12 -7.89 -13.79
C VAL A 248 17.65 -7.89 -13.65
N ASN A 249 18.34 -8.65 -14.48
CA ASN A 249 19.78 -8.84 -14.45
C ASN A 249 20.43 -8.47 -15.77
N HIS A 250 20.16 -7.27 -16.30
CA HIS A 250 20.76 -6.74 -17.52
C HIS A 250 20.50 -7.56 -18.79
N GLY A 251 19.43 -8.36 -18.83
CA GLY A 251 19.12 -9.25 -19.95
C GLY A 251 20.02 -10.48 -20.04
N MET A 252 20.71 -10.85 -18.96
CA MET A 252 21.66 -11.97 -18.93
C MET A 252 21.03 -13.25 -18.42
N TYR A 253 21.16 -14.31 -19.20
CA TYR A 253 20.97 -15.70 -18.76
C TYR A 253 22.32 -16.42 -18.52
N LYS A 254 23.35 -15.98 -19.20
CA LYS A 254 24.75 -16.40 -19.01
C LYS A 254 25.61 -15.16 -18.79
N ARG A 255 26.53 -15.23 -17.86
CA ARG A 255 27.41 -14.12 -17.49
C ARG A 255 28.07 -13.49 -18.73
N TYR A 256 27.87 -12.15 -18.88
CA TYR A 256 28.35 -11.32 -20.00
C TYR A 256 27.68 -11.57 -21.36
N TYR A 257 26.61 -12.37 -21.42
CA TYR A 257 25.79 -12.53 -22.62
C TYR A 257 24.43 -11.88 -22.36
N HIS A 258 24.10 -10.86 -23.14
CA HIS A 258 22.89 -10.03 -22.97
C HIS A 258 21.93 -10.34 -24.14
N ASP A 259 20.99 -11.24 -23.93
CA ASP A 259 20.11 -11.71 -24.98
C ASP A 259 18.89 -10.80 -25.21
N VAL A 260 18.52 -10.01 -24.16
CA VAL A 260 17.45 -9.01 -24.22
C VAL A 260 17.90 -7.72 -23.52
N VAL A 261 17.19 -6.61 -23.81
CA VAL A 261 17.42 -5.37 -23.03
C VAL A 261 16.87 -5.57 -21.64
N GLY A 262 17.69 -5.28 -20.63
CA GLY A 262 17.33 -5.43 -19.23
C GLY A 262 17.72 -4.22 -18.40
N VAL A 263 17.49 -4.35 -17.09
CA VAL A 263 17.79 -3.36 -16.06
C VAL A 263 18.64 -3.99 -14.95
N ASN A 264 19.22 -3.16 -14.09
CA ASN A 264 19.81 -3.62 -12.84
C ASN A 264 18.78 -3.47 -11.72
N SER A 265 17.98 -4.50 -11.50
CA SER A 265 16.91 -4.46 -10.50
C SER A 265 16.90 -5.77 -9.70
N ARG A 266 17.49 -5.73 -8.51
CA ARG A 266 17.69 -6.90 -7.64
C ARG A 266 17.35 -6.51 -6.21
N LEU A 267 16.83 -7.47 -5.44
CA LEU A 267 16.66 -7.32 -4.00
C LEU A 267 18.01 -7.63 -3.30
N ASP A 268 18.47 -6.71 -2.45
CA ASP A 268 19.68 -6.90 -1.67
C ASP A 268 19.47 -7.97 -0.59
N SER A 269 20.52 -8.75 -0.28
CA SER A 269 20.45 -9.81 0.74
C SER A 269 20.09 -9.28 2.13
N LEU A 270 20.54 -8.07 2.49
CA LEU A 270 20.13 -7.42 3.74
C LEU A 270 18.61 -7.18 3.81
N GLN A 271 18.00 -6.73 2.71
CA GLN A 271 16.56 -6.52 2.65
C GLN A 271 15.80 -7.85 2.66
N ALA A 272 16.31 -8.86 1.96
CA ALA A 272 15.74 -10.21 1.95
C ALA A 272 15.76 -10.85 3.35
N ALA A 273 16.82 -10.67 4.11
CA ALA A 273 16.92 -11.15 5.50
C ALA A 273 15.83 -10.55 6.40
N VAL A 274 15.52 -9.26 6.26
CA VAL A 274 14.40 -8.61 6.96
C VAL A 274 13.07 -9.23 6.54
N LEU A 275 12.88 -9.42 5.25
CA LEU A 275 11.62 -9.95 4.70
C LEU A 275 11.36 -11.39 5.10
N GLN A 276 12.39 -12.24 5.17
CA GLN A 276 12.26 -13.61 5.68
C GLN A 276 11.78 -13.66 7.14
N ILE A 277 12.24 -12.71 7.97
CA ILE A 277 11.82 -12.61 9.36
C ILE A 277 10.39 -12.09 9.47
N LYS A 278 9.97 -11.16 8.61
CA LYS A 278 8.65 -10.54 8.65
C LYS A 278 7.55 -11.33 7.94
N LEU A 279 7.87 -12.09 6.89
CA LEU A 279 6.88 -12.83 6.12
C LEU A 279 6.03 -13.78 6.98
N PRO A 280 6.57 -14.57 7.92
CA PRO A 280 5.77 -15.39 8.82
C PRO A 280 4.84 -14.60 9.76
N LEU A 281 5.06 -13.28 9.89
CA LEU A 281 4.26 -12.39 10.72
C LEU A 281 3.21 -11.62 9.92
N LEU A 282 3.20 -11.73 8.59
CA LEU A 282 2.38 -10.89 7.71
C LEU A 282 0.88 -11.03 8.02
N ASP A 283 0.37 -12.24 8.24
CA ASP A 283 -1.04 -12.44 8.54
C ASP A 283 -1.41 -11.77 9.87
N SER A 284 -0.56 -11.89 10.90
CA SER A 284 -0.78 -11.21 12.18
C SER A 284 -0.70 -9.68 12.05
N TYR A 285 0.13 -9.15 11.15
CA TYR A 285 0.17 -7.73 10.84
C TYR A 285 -1.11 -7.25 10.13
N CYS A 286 -1.64 -8.06 9.23
CA CYS A 286 -2.93 -7.78 8.59
C CYS A 286 -4.08 -7.85 9.59
N ASP A 287 -4.08 -8.81 10.53
CA ASP A 287 -5.07 -8.90 11.60
C ASP A 287 -5.04 -7.69 12.53
N ALA A 288 -3.85 -7.25 12.95
CA ALA A 288 -3.72 -6.06 13.77
C ALA A 288 -4.29 -4.81 13.09
N ARG A 289 -4.04 -4.64 11.78
CA ARG A 289 -4.60 -3.54 10.99
C ARG A 289 -6.12 -3.66 10.82
N ARG A 290 -6.65 -4.87 10.61
CA ARG A 290 -8.11 -5.11 10.57
C ARG A 290 -8.78 -4.77 11.90
N ASN A 291 -8.17 -5.15 13.02
CA ASN A 291 -8.68 -4.82 14.34
C ASN A 291 -8.70 -3.31 14.58
N ALA A 292 -7.62 -2.60 14.19
CA ALA A 292 -7.58 -1.14 14.25
C ALA A 292 -8.64 -0.48 13.36
N ALA A 293 -8.85 -1.00 12.15
CA ALA A 293 -9.88 -0.50 11.24
C ALA A 293 -11.29 -0.73 11.79
N ASN A 294 -11.56 -1.90 12.39
CA ASN A 294 -12.85 -2.17 13.02
C ASN A 294 -13.15 -1.18 14.16
N PHE A 295 -12.15 -0.89 15.00
CA PHE A 295 -12.29 0.13 16.05
C PHE A 295 -12.69 1.50 15.46
N TYR A 296 -12.02 1.95 14.40
CA TYR A 296 -12.37 3.20 13.74
C TYR A 296 -13.77 3.15 13.11
N ASN A 297 -14.12 2.05 12.42
CA ASN A 297 -15.44 1.87 11.82
C ASN A 297 -16.55 2.00 12.86
N ASP A 298 -16.42 1.33 14.01
CA ASP A 298 -17.40 1.36 15.09
C ASP A 298 -17.51 2.77 15.71
N ALA A 299 -16.38 3.44 15.89
CA ALA A 299 -16.33 4.78 16.49
C ALA A 299 -16.97 5.84 15.58
N PHE A 300 -16.80 5.74 14.26
CA PHE A 300 -17.36 6.70 13.30
C PHE A 300 -18.77 6.35 12.80
N ALA A 301 -19.32 5.18 13.15
CA ALA A 301 -20.59 4.67 12.62
C ALA A 301 -21.79 5.63 12.79
N LYS A 302 -21.74 6.54 13.76
CA LYS A 302 -22.82 7.51 14.05
C LYS A 302 -22.53 8.92 13.52
N CYS A 303 -21.40 9.14 12.87
CA CYS A 303 -21.03 10.43 12.32
C CYS A 303 -21.40 10.48 10.82
N ASP A 304 -22.48 11.16 10.48
CA ASP A 304 -22.99 11.30 9.10
C ASP A 304 -22.06 12.11 8.18
N LYS A 305 -21.11 12.85 8.76
CA LYS A 305 -20.08 13.61 8.04
C LYS A 305 -18.87 12.77 7.60
N ILE A 306 -18.79 11.50 8.03
CA ILE A 306 -17.65 10.61 7.75
C ILE A 306 -18.17 9.33 7.09
N GLU A 307 -17.54 8.96 5.97
CA GLU A 307 -17.71 7.64 5.38
C GLU A 307 -16.41 6.83 5.62
N THR A 308 -16.56 5.71 6.31
CA THR A 308 -15.46 4.76 6.54
C THR A 308 -15.19 3.90 5.30
N PRO A 309 -13.98 3.30 5.17
CA PRO A 309 -13.68 2.39 4.06
C PRO A 309 -14.67 1.22 3.98
N VAL A 310 -15.11 0.90 2.77
CA VAL A 310 -15.94 -0.27 2.49
C VAL A 310 -15.04 -1.46 2.16
N THR A 311 -15.37 -2.63 2.70
CA THR A 311 -14.74 -3.90 2.31
C THR A 311 -15.66 -4.64 1.36
N SER A 312 -15.18 -5.00 0.17
CA SER A 312 -15.92 -5.78 -0.82
C SER A 312 -16.11 -7.23 -0.37
N ASP A 313 -17.26 -7.83 -0.68
CA ASP A 313 -17.59 -9.21 -0.29
C ASP A 313 -16.63 -10.25 -0.89
N PHE A 314 -16.02 -9.92 -2.02
CA PHE A 314 -15.07 -10.78 -2.72
C PHE A 314 -13.62 -10.61 -2.26
N SER A 315 -13.31 -9.66 -1.39
CA SER A 315 -11.92 -9.40 -0.97
C SER A 315 -11.80 -9.22 0.53
N THR A 316 -10.74 -9.78 1.12
CA THR A 316 -10.31 -9.29 2.43
C THR A 316 -9.60 -7.94 2.26
N HIS A 317 -9.67 -7.10 3.30
CA HIS A 317 -8.95 -5.81 3.32
C HIS A 317 -7.80 -5.88 4.33
N VAL A 318 -6.57 -5.55 3.91
CA VAL A 318 -5.38 -5.55 4.78
C VAL A 318 -5.00 -4.15 5.28
N PHE A 319 -5.79 -3.14 4.95
CA PHE A 319 -5.68 -1.77 5.40
C PHE A 319 -4.23 -1.24 5.39
N HIS A 320 -3.61 -1.25 4.21
CA HIS A 320 -2.35 -0.53 4.04
C HIS A 320 -2.53 0.95 4.39
N GLN A 321 -3.68 1.52 4.02
CA GLN A 321 -4.17 2.81 4.49
C GLN A 321 -5.60 2.65 5.04
N TYR A 322 -5.95 3.48 6.02
CA TYR A 322 -7.32 3.66 6.47
C TYR A 322 -7.78 5.05 6.05
N THR A 323 -8.53 5.12 4.98
CA THR A 323 -8.86 6.37 4.29
C THR A 323 -10.34 6.69 4.44
N LEU A 324 -10.64 7.78 5.12
CA LEU A 324 -11.98 8.33 5.28
C LEU A 324 -12.36 9.18 4.05
N LYS A 325 -13.66 9.20 3.71
CA LYS A 325 -14.27 10.19 2.82
C LYS A 325 -15.08 11.18 3.68
N LEU A 326 -14.91 12.47 3.48
CA LEU A 326 -15.54 13.52 4.28
C LEU A 326 -16.74 14.12 3.54
N LYS A 327 -17.84 14.37 4.27
CA LYS A 327 -19.07 14.98 3.76
C LYS A 327 -19.30 16.33 4.43
N GLY A 328 -19.30 17.41 3.65
CA GLY A 328 -19.59 18.76 4.17
C GLY A 328 -18.58 19.28 5.17
N ILE A 329 -17.38 18.71 5.21
CA ILE A 329 -16.25 19.11 6.07
C ILE A 329 -15.13 19.63 5.17
N ASP A 330 -14.52 20.73 5.58
CA ASP A 330 -13.26 21.18 4.98
C ASP A 330 -12.13 20.22 5.36
N ARG A 331 -11.68 19.42 4.40
CA ARG A 331 -10.62 18.43 4.55
C ARG A 331 -9.30 19.03 5.00
N ASP A 332 -8.93 20.21 4.47
CA ASP A 332 -7.65 20.84 4.76
C ASP A 332 -7.67 21.47 6.16
N ALA A 333 -8.82 21.96 6.61
CA ALA A 333 -9.02 22.42 7.98
C ALA A 333 -8.95 21.25 8.98
N LEU A 334 -9.55 20.09 8.69
CA LEU A 334 -9.42 18.89 9.51
C LEU A 334 -7.97 18.39 9.55
N HIS A 335 -7.31 18.33 8.39
CA HIS A 335 -5.89 17.97 8.28
C HIS A 335 -5.03 18.82 9.23
N LYS A 336 -5.20 20.13 9.18
CA LYS A 336 -4.49 21.07 10.06
C LYS A 336 -4.84 20.85 11.54
N HIS A 337 -6.12 20.70 11.88
CA HIS A 337 -6.58 20.46 13.26
C HIS A 337 -5.92 19.22 13.87
N LEU A 338 -5.85 18.12 13.12
CA LEU A 338 -5.20 16.89 13.57
C LEU A 338 -3.69 17.09 13.79
N LEU A 339 -3.01 17.78 12.87
CA LEU A 339 -1.58 18.10 13.02
C LEU A 339 -1.33 18.98 14.26
N ASP A 340 -2.17 20.00 14.52
CA ASP A 340 -2.07 20.87 15.68
C ASP A 340 -2.24 20.09 17.01
N LYS A 341 -2.97 18.97 16.99
CA LYS A 341 -3.11 18.02 18.12
C LYS A 341 -1.99 16.96 18.17
N GLY A 342 -1.01 17.00 17.26
CA GLY A 342 0.07 16.02 17.18
C GLY A 342 -0.34 14.67 16.58
N ILE A 343 -1.45 14.61 15.86
CA ILE A 343 -1.95 13.44 15.14
C ILE A 343 -1.49 13.55 13.68
N PRO A 344 -0.50 12.76 13.24
CA PRO A 344 -0.11 12.71 11.84
C PRO A 344 -1.26 12.13 11.02
N ASN A 345 -1.45 12.66 9.83
CA ASN A 345 -2.42 12.17 8.87
C ASN A 345 -1.95 12.53 7.45
N ALA A 346 -2.53 11.91 6.44
CA ALA A 346 -2.08 12.09 5.07
C ALA A 346 -3.26 12.16 4.10
N ILE A 347 -3.00 12.75 2.93
CA ILE A 347 -3.98 12.85 1.85
C ILE A 347 -3.46 12.00 0.68
N TYR A 348 -4.09 10.87 0.45
CA TYR A 348 -3.79 9.95 -0.64
C TYR A 348 -5.01 9.83 -1.55
N TYR A 349 -5.08 10.58 -2.69
CA TYR A 349 -4.06 11.48 -3.24
C TYR A 349 -4.66 12.90 -3.42
N PRO A 350 -3.86 13.99 -3.29
CA PRO A 350 -4.42 15.34 -3.33
C PRO A 350 -4.69 15.85 -4.76
N VAL A 351 -4.06 15.24 -5.77
CA VAL A 351 -4.16 15.65 -7.18
C VAL A 351 -4.35 14.41 -8.04
N PRO A 352 -5.38 14.37 -8.90
CA PRO A 352 -5.59 13.28 -9.86
C PRO A 352 -4.40 13.15 -10.83
N LEU A 353 -4.11 11.95 -11.30
CA LEU A 353 -2.96 11.74 -12.20
C LEU A 353 -3.13 12.47 -13.54
N HIS A 354 -4.35 12.53 -14.09
CA HIS A 354 -4.62 13.29 -15.33
C HIS A 354 -4.33 14.80 -15.22
N LYS A 355 -4.30 15.35 -13.98
CA LYS A 355 -3.96 16.76 -13.71
C LYS A 355 -2.49 17.00 -13.37
N GLN A 356 -1.73 15.95 -13.13
CA GLN A 356 -0.29 16.05 -12.89
C GLN A 356 0.41 16.52 -14.17
N LYS A 357 1.27 17.52 -14.06
CA LYS A 357 1.98 18.10 -15.21
C LYS A 357 2.69 17.06 -16.09
N ALA A 358 3.20 16.00 -15.47
CA ALA A 358 3.91 14.91 -16.15
C ALA A 358 3.00 14.03 -17.03
N TYR A 359 1.68 13.98 -16.75
CA TYR A 359 0.74 13.06 -17.38
C TYR A 359 -0.43 13.76 -18.06
N GLN A 360 -0.37 15.10 -18.19
CA GLN A 360 -1.39 15.87 -18.90
C GLN A 360 -1.48 15.41 -20.36
N ASP A 361 -2.70 15.16 -20.82
CA ASP A 361 -2.99 14.75 -22.19
C ASP A 361 -4.34 15.33 -22.61
N SER A 362 -4.41 15.86 -23.84
CA SER A 362 -5.63 16.48 -24.40
C SER A 362 -6.78 15.48 -24.59
N ARG A 363 -6.53 14.20 -24.49
CA ARG A 363 -7.56 13.14 -24.52
C ARG A 363 -8.43 13.11 -23.26
N TYR A 364 -7.92 13.60 -22.13
CA TYR A 364 -8.61 13.57 -20.85
C TYR A 364 -9.46 14.80 -20.63
N LYS A 365 -10.72 14.58 -20.24
CA LYS A 365 -11.66 15.64 -19.89
C LYS A 365 -12.03 15.52 -18.40
N GLU A 366 -12.29 16.66 -17.77
CA GLU A 366 -12.65 16.72 -16.35
C GLU A 366 -13.87 15.83 -16.02
N GLU A 367 -14.84 15.78 -16.92
CA GLU A 367 -16.07 14.99 -16.77
C GLU A 367 -15.85 13.48 -16.81
N ASP A 368 -14.71 13.00 -17.31
CA ASP A 368 -14.40 11.57 -17.40
C ASP A 368 -13.94 11.01 -16.03
N PHE A 369 -13.58 11.88 -15.08
CA PHE A 369 -12.98 11.53 -13.78
C PHE A 369 -13.73 12.13 -12.59
N LYS A 370 -15.06 12.04 -12.61
CA LYS A 370 -15.92 12.66 -11.58
C LYS A 370 -15.63 12.14 -10.19
N VAL A 371 -15.48 10.83 -10.06
CA VAL A 371 -15.22 10.18 -8.77
C VAL A 371 -13.83 10.52 -8.27
N THR A 372 -12.81 10.36 -9.10
CA THR A 372 -11.42 10.72 -8.75
C THR A 372 -11.30 12.18 -8.32
N ASN A 373 -11.93 13.11 -9.07
CA ASN A 373 -11.93 14.53 -8.74
C ASN A 373 -12.60 14.85 -7.39
N GLU A 374 -13.67 14.13 -7.03
CA GLU A 374 -14.33 14.24 -5.72
C GLU A 374 -13.44 13.67 -4.61
N LEU A 375 -12.90 12.46 -4.81
CA LEU A 375 -12.02 11.80 -3.85
C LEU A 375 -10.79 12.65 -3.50
N CYS A 376 -10.13 13.22 -4.49
CA CYS A 376 -8.96 14.10 -4.26
C CYS A 376 -9.26 15.32 -3.36
N LYS A 377 -10.53 15.73 -3.26
CA LYS A 377 -10.97 16.84 -2.40
C LYS A 377 -11.42 16.39 -1.02
N THR A 378 -11.86 15.13 -0.87
CA THR A 378 -12.61 14.68 0.31
C THR A 378 -11.91 13.62 1.15
N VAL A 379 -10.85 12.97 0.64
CA VAL A 379 -10.19 11.89 1.39
C VAL A 379 -9.16 12.40 2.39
N ILE A 380 -9.07 11.68 3.52
CA ILE A 380 -8.01 11.84 4.52
C ILE A 380 -7.69 10.47 5.12
N SER A 381 -6.41 10.15 5.26
CA SER A 381 -5.94 8.86 5.80
C SER A 381 -5.43 9.02 7.21
N LEU A 382 -5.87 8.13 8.09
CA LEU A 382 -5.52 8.11 9.51
C LEU A 382 -4.31 7.21 9.77
N PRO A 383 -3.65 7.34 10.95
CA PRO A 383 -2.64 6.41 11.38
C PRO A 383 -3.13 4.96 11.32
N MET A 384 -2.35 4.09 10.66
CA MET A 384 -2.70 2.69 10.48
C MET A 384 -1.44 1.83 10.49
N HIS A 385 -1.21 1.12 11.59
CA HIS A 385 -0.05 0.23 11.76
C HIS A 385 -0.29 -0.83 12.84
N THR A 386 0.63 -1.79 12.93
CA THR A 386 0.55 -2.95 13.82
C THR A 386 0.74 -2.63 15.31
N GLU A 387 1.27 -1.44 15.61
CA GLU A 387 1.65 -0.99 16.97
C GLU A 387 0.65 0.02 17.55
N LEU A 388 -0.44 0.28 16.85
CA LEU A 388 -1.45 1.26 17.26
C LEU A 388 -2.26 0.72 18.44
N ASP A 389 -2.15 1.36 19.61
CA ASP A 389 -2.87 0.96 20.79
C ASP A 389 -4.23 1.67 20.93
N GLN A 390 -5.07 1.16 21.82
CA GLN A 390 -6.43 1.66 21.98
C GLN A 390 -6.48 3.10 22.49
N GLU A 391 -5.53 3.53 23.33
CA GLU A 391 -5.46 4.91 23.85
C GLU A 391 -5.18 5.88 22.69
N GLN A 392 -4.22 5.55 21.83
CA GLN A 392 -3.91 6.32 20.64
C GLN A 392 -5.11 6.38 19.67
N GLN A 393 -5.78 5.25 19.44
CA GLN A 393 -6.95 5.20 18.57
C GLN A 393 -8.10 6.05 19.11
N GLN A 394 -8.38 5.98 20.41
CA GLN A 394 -9.44 6.78 21.03
C GLN A 394 -9.12 8.27 20.93
N PHE A 395 -7.86 8.68 21.17
CA PHE A 395 -7.45 10.07 21.04
C PHE A 395 -7.62 10.60 19.60
N ILE A 396 -7.31 9.78 18.59
CA ILE A 396 -7.52 10.13 17.17
C ILE A 396 -9.01 10.31 16.89
N VAL A 397 -9.84 9.37 17.35
CA VAL A 397 -11.30 9.42 17.17
C VAL A 397 -11.90 10.66 17.83
N ASP A 398 -11.54 10.92 19.08
CA ASP A 398 -12.06 12.07 19.84
C ASP A 398 -11.72 13.39 19.15
N ALA A 399 -10.49 13.53 18.64
CA ALA A 399 -10.06 14.72 17.91
C ALA A 399 -10.84 14.95 16.62
N ILE A 400 -11.18 13.89 15.88
CA ILE A 400 -11.97 13.97 14.66
C ILE A 400 -13.43 14.29 14.97
N LEU A 401 -14.05 13.60 15.93
CA LEU A 401 -15.43 13.84 16.32
C LEU A 401 -15.64 15.24 16.93
N GLU A 402 -14.66 15.75 17.68
CA GLU A 402 -14.66 17.14 18.16
C GLU A 402 -14.73 18.16 17.02
N PHE A 403 -14.01 17.90 15.93
CA PHE A 403 -14.02 18.76 14.74
C PHE A 403 -15.32 18.65 13.95
N CYS A 404 -15.94 17.47 13.95
CA CYS A 404 -17.19 17.20 13.23
C CYS A 404 -18.43 17.82 13.91
N ASN A 405 -18.40 18.06 15.22
CA ASN A 405 -19.53 18.66 15.96
C ASN A 405 -19.57 20.16 15.79
#